data_ec710f764b6e5c5380ee65decf9064bb
#
_entry.id   ec710f764b6e5c5380ee65decf9064bb
#
_cell.length_a   1.000
_cell.length_b   1.000
_cell.length_c   1.000
_cell.angle_alpha   90.00
_cell.angle_beta   90.00
_cell.angle_gamma   90.00
#
_symmetry.space_group_name_H-M   'P 1'
#
loop_
_entity.id
_entity.type
_entity.pdbx_description
1 polymer ?
#
loop_
_entity_poly.entity_id
_entity_poly.type
_entity_poly.pdbx_seq_one_letter_code
_entity_poly.pdbx_strand_id
1 'polypeptide(L)'
;MSDNRLVLTNYKHGVLSFLMQNNRMESVSFCKEHKEGDIGNIYVAKVINIVPNINAAFIYYQPNMRGYLPINPRYTPIMLNRTYDGRILAGDEIIVQMEKEAIRTKDAVFTVNLSLSGKYCVVTNANSKKSVSNKVSKNYKNALQQTIPADT
;
A
#
# COMPACT_ATOMS: atom_id res chain seq x y z
N MET A 1 17.15 24.32 -1.52
CA MET A 1 16.30 23.10 -1.61
C MET A 1 17.15 21.93 -1.13
N SER A 2 16.65 21.12 -0.20
CA SER A 2 17.34 19.91 0.22
C SER A 2 17.28 18.88 -0.92
N ASP A 3 18.44 18.39 -1.37
CA ASP A 3 18.52 17.35 -2.40
C ASP A 3 18.34 15.98 -1.72
N ASN A 4 17.10 15.46 -1.78
CA ASN A 4 16.76 14.13 -1.25
C ASN A 4 16.63 13.16 -2.41
N ARG A 5 17.39 12.06 -2.39
CA ARG A 5 17.39 11.03 -3.42
C ARG A 5 17.24 9.65 -2.80
N LEU A 6 16.35 8.85 -3.37
CA LEU A 6 16.28 7.42 -3.11
C LEU A 6 16.98 6.70 -4.28
N VAL A 7 18.03 5.97 -3.96
CA VAL A 7 18.78 5.16 -4.94
C VAL A 7 18.46 3.70 -4.70
N LEU A 8 18.01 3.01 -5.73
CA LEU A 8 17.73 1.57 -5.72
C LEU A 8 18.70 0.87 -6.68
N THR A 9 19.32 -0.19 -6.22
CA THR A 9 20.21 -1.00 -7.06
C THR A 9 20.09 -2.48 -6.74
N ASN A 10 20.21 -3.31 -7.75
CA ASN A 10 20.26 -4.75 -7.54
C ASN A 10 21.60 -5.13 -6.90
N TYR A 11 21.56 -5.94 -5.86
CA TYR A 11 22.74 -6.46 -5.19
C TYR A 11 22.51 -7.91 -4.75
N LYS A 12 23.34 -8.84 -5.25
CA LYS A 12 23.18 -10.28 -5.03
C LYS A 12 21.74 -10.74 -5.38
N HIS A 13 21.05 -11.34 -4.42
CA HIS A 13 19.67 -11.83 -4.56
C HIS A 13 18.68 -10.87 -3.89
N GLY A 14 18.76 -9.58 -4.20
CA GLY A 14 17.86 -8.59 -3.62
C GLY A 14 18.13 -7.17 -4.10
N VAL A 15 17.42 -6.24 -3.50
CA VAL A 15 17.52 -4.81 -3.77
C VAL A 15 18.15 -4.10 -2.59
N LEU A 16 19.22 -3.35 -2.86
CA LEU A 16 19.84 -2.44 -1.93
C LEU A 16 19.27 -1.04 -2.16
N SER A 17 18.80 -0.38 -1.10
CA SER A 17 18.26 0.96 -1.18
C SER A 17 19.04 1.92 -0.28
N PHE A 18 19.33 3.12 -0.80
CA PHE A 18 20.01 4.19 -0.09
C PHE A 18 19.13 5.43 -0.07
N LEU A 19 18.89 5.98 1.12
CA LEU A 19 18.35 7.32 1.25
C LEU A 19 19.50 8.32 1.36
N MET A 20 19.58 9.21 0.40
CA MET A 20 20.58 10.27 0.33
C MET A 20 19.95 11.61 0.66
N GLN A 21 20.59 12.39 1.54
CA GLN A 21 20.20 13.76 1.84
C GLN A 21 21.42 14.67 1.73
N ASN A 22 21.33 15.70 0.91
CA ASN A 22 22.44 16.65 0.68
C ASN A 22 23.79 15.94 0.40
N ASN A 23 23.76 14.94 -0.46
CA ASN A 23 24.89 14.10 -0.86
C ASN A 23 25.51 13.24 0.27
N ARG A 24 24.83 13.08 1.41
CA ARG A 24 25.19 12.17 2.50
C ARG A 24 24.22 10.99 2.54
N MET A 25 24.73 9.82 2.88
CA MET A 25 23.90 8.64 3.07
C MET A 25 23.29 8.67 4.48
N GLU A 26 21.96 8.80 4.55
CA GLU A 26 21.21 8.83 5.80
C GLU A 26 20.79 7.44 6.25
N SER A 27 20.47 6.57 5.30
CA SER A 27 20.11 5.18 5.60
C SER A 27 20.43 4.26 4.43
N VAL A 28 20.66 3.00 4.77
CA VAL A 28 20.78 1.90 3.81
C VAL A 28 19.89 0.75 4.29
N SER A 29 19.20 0.11 3.36
CA SER A 29 18.46 -1.12 3.64
C SER A 29 18.63 -2.12 2.51
N PHE A 30 18.51 -3.40 2.87
CA PHE A 30 18.59 -4.50 1.93
C PHE A 30 17.32 -5.34 2.02
N CYS A 31 16.66 -5.52 0.89
CA CYS A 31 15.48 -6.38 0.76
C CYS A 31 15.86 -7.59 -0.11
N LYS A 32 15.76 -8.80 0.45
CA LYS A 32 15.93 -10.03 -0.34
C LYS A 32 14.80 -10.19 -1.34
N GLU A 33 15.11 -10.75 -2.49
CA GLU A 33 14.18 -11.02 -3.59
C GLU A 33 13.05 -11.99 -3.20
N HIS A 34 13.31 -12.87 -2.25
CA HIS A 34 12.32 -13.77 -1.67
C HIS A 34 12.21 -13.50 -0.16
N LYS A 35 11.34 -12.58 0.22
CA LYS A 35 10.87 -12.50 1.61
C LYS A 35 9.88 -13.66 1.83
N GLU A 36 10.04 -14.38 2.91
CA GLU A 36 8.95 -15.22 3.42
C GLU A 36 7.75 -14.32 3.71
N GLY A 37 6.65 -14.55 2.98
CA GLY A 37 5.38 -13.85 3.12
C GLY A 37 5.16 -12.70 2.13
N ASP A 38 3.97 -12.70 1.55
CA ASP A 38 3.52 -11.70 0.57
C ASP A 38 2.69 -10.58 1.20
N ILE A 39 2.44 -10.62 2.52
CA ILE A 39 1.67 -9.60 3.23
C ILE A 39 2.34 -8.23 3.10
N GLY A 40 1.56 -7.24 2.68
CA GLY A 40 2.02 -5.88 2.43
C GLY A 40 2.52 -5.63 1.01
N ASN A 41 2.73 -6.66 0.20
CA ASN A 41 3.06 -6.51 -1.21
C ASN A 41 1.90 -5.86 -1.98
N ILE A 42 2.26 -5.05 -2.98
CA ILE A 42 1.32 -4.32 -3.82
C ILE A 42 1.30 -4.96 -5.20
N TYR A 43 0.09 -5.14 -5.74
CA TYR A 43 -0.15 -5.81 -7.01
C TYR A 43 -1.05 -4.96 -7.90
N VAL A 44 -0.89 -5.12 -9.20
CA VAL A 44 -1.91 -4.77 -10.18
C VAL A 44 -2.85 -5.96 -10.31
N ALA A 45 -4.10 -5.78 -9.96
CA ALA A 45 -5.07 -6.85 -9.98
C ALA A 45 -6.20 -6.56 -10.98
N LYS A 46 -6.69 -7.62 -11.63
CA LYS A 46 -7.85 -7.56 -12.52
C LYS A 46 -9.09 -8.09 -11.78
N VAL A 47 -10.14 -7.30 -11.76
CA VAL A 47 -11.43 -7.69 -11.17
C VAL A 47 -12.10 -8.74 -12.05
N ILE A 48 -12.41 -9.90 -11.47
CA ILE A 48 -13.09 -10.99 -12.17
C ILE A 48 -14.61 -10.80 -12.12
N ASN A 49 -15.13 -10.67 -10.91
CA ASN A 49 -16.55 -10.48 -10.65
C ASN A 49 -16.79 -9.75 -9.34
N ILE A 50 -17.96 -9.15 -9.24
CA ILE A 50 -18.46 -8.48 -8.04
C ILE A 50 -19.50 -9.39 -7.38
N VAL A 51 -19.46 -9.46 -6.05
CA VAL A 51 -20.45 -10.19 -5.24
C VAL A 51 -21.14 -9.19 -4.30
N PRO A 52 -22.25 -8.58 -4.73
CA PRO A 52 -22.88 -7.48 -4.00
C PRO A 52 -23.36 -7.87 -2.59
N ASN A 53 -23.84 -9.09 -2.42
CA ASN A 53 -24.41 -9.56 -1.14
C ASN A 53 -23.40 -9.55 0.02
N ILE A 54 -22.11 -9.59 -0.28
CA ILE A 54 -21.04 -9.56 0.71
C ILE A 54 -20.14 -8.34 0.56
N ASN A 55 -20.53 -7.37 -0.29
CA ASN A 55 -19.74 -6.19 -0.61
C ASN A 55 -18.27 -6.54 -0.93
N ALA A 56 -18.06 -7.43 -1.88
CA ALA A 56 -16.72 -7.89 -2.24
C ALA A 56 -16.58 -8.14 -3.74
N ALA A 57 -15.33 -8.20 -4.18
CA ALA A 57 -14.93 -8.64 -5.50
C ALA A 57 -13.96 -9.81 -5.39
N PHE A 58 -13.93 -10.65 -6.41
CA PHE A 58 -12.83 -11.55 -6.68
C PHE A 58 -11.92 -10.95 -7.74
N ILE A 59 -10.63 -11.10 -7.54
CA ILE A 59 -9.59 -10.52 -8.39
C ILE A 59 -8.58 -11.60 -8.81
N TYR A 60 -7.91 -11.42 -9.94
CA TYR A 60 -6.64 -12.06 -10.23
C TYR A 60 -5.50 -11.08 -9.95
N TYR A 61 -4.59 -11.43 -9.04
CA TYR A 61 -3.42 -10.62 -8.69
C TYR A 61 -2.11 -11.17 -9.30
N GLN A 62 -2.15 -12.41 -9.79
CA GLN A 62 -1.11 -13.07 -10.60
C GLN A 62 -1.79 -14.09 -11.53
N PRO A 63 -1.09 -14.63 -12.55
CA PRO A 63 -1.66 -15.66 -13.42
C PRO A 63 -2.22 -16.83 -12.62
N ASN A 64 -3.51 -17.11 -12.78
CA ASN A 64 -4.28 -18.16 -12.09
C ASN A 64 -4.35 -18.05 -10.55
N MET A 65 -3.91 -16.95 -9.96
CA MET A 65 -4.00 -16.72 -8.52
C MET A 65 -5.14 -15.77 -8.19
N ARG A 66 -6.17 -16.35 -7.60
CA ARG A 66 -7.37 -15.61 -7.18
C ARG A 66 -7.20 -15.01 -5.80
N GLY A 67 -7.75 -13.80 -5.62
CA GLY A 67 -7.81 -13.10 -4.36
C GLY A 67 -9.22 -12.59 -4.04
N TYR A 68 -9.47 -12.34 -2.78
CA TYR A 68 -10.70 -11.76 -2.24
C TYR A 68 -10.46 -10.31 -1.86
N LEU A 69 -11.29 -9.41 -2.37
CA LEU A 69 -11.20 -7.97 -2.16
C LEU A 69 -12.51 -7.46 -1.52
N PRO A 70 -12.56 -7.17 -0.21
CA PRO A 70 -13.68 -6.46 0.39
C PRO A 70 -13.81 -5.06 -0.21
N ILE A 71 -15.01 -4.69 -0.65
CA ILE A 71 -15.30 -3.35 -1.17
C ILE A 71 -15.76 -2.48 -0.01
N ASN A 72 -14.94 -1.50 0.35
CA ASN A 72 -15.27 -0.53 1.39
C ASN A 72 -15.43 0.86 0.75
N PRO A 73 -16.63 1.48 0.80
CA PRO A 73 -16.88 2.77 0.16
C PRO A 73 -16.08 3.95 0.75
N ARG A 74 -15.40 3.74 1.89
CA ARG A 74 -14.50 4.74 2.48
C ARG A 74 -13.19 4.91 1.72
N TYR A 75 -12.82 3.93 0.89
CA TYR A 75 -11.54 3.93 0.17
C TYR A 75 -11.78 4.03 -1.32
N THR A 76 -11.09 4.96 -1.96
CA THR A 76 -11.11 5.13 -3.41
C THR A 76 -10.01 4.26 -4.01
N PRO A 77 -10.34 3.30 -4.89
CA PRO A 77 -9.33 2.50 -5.57
C PRO A 77 -8.52 3.34 -6.55
N ILE A 78 -7.26 2.99 -6.73
CA ILE A 78 -6.45 3.51 -7.83
C ILE A 78 -6.72 2.62 -9.04
N MET A 79 -7.39 3.20 -10.05
CA MET A 79 -7.74 2.53 -11.29
C MET A 79 -6.63 2.72 -12.31
N LEU A 80 -6.35 1.71 -13.13
CA LEU A 80 -5.33 1.78 -14.18
C LEU A 80 -5.93 1.86 -15.60
N ASN A 81 -7.10 1.29 -15.81
CA ASN A 81 -7.70 1.20 -17.14
C ASN A 81 -8.89 2.15 -17.39
N ARG A 82 -9.35 2.85 -16.35
CA ARG A 82 -10.40 3.89 -16.47
C ARG A 82 -10.39 4.85 -15.28
N THR A 83 -11.14 5.93 -15.37
CA THR A 83 -11.39 6.82 -14.21
C THR A 83 -12.43 6.18 -13.29
N TYR A 84 -12.20 6.25 -11.96
CA TYR A 84 -13.14 5.77 -10.97
C TYR A 84 -14.42 6.62 -10.94
N ASP A 85 -15.56 5.99 -11.11
CA ASP A 85 -16.90 6.61 -11.14
C ASP A 85 -17.75 6.30 -9.88
N GLY A 86 -17.12 5.83 -8.82
CA GLY A 86 -17.80 5.40 -7.59
C GLY A 86 -18.08 3.90 -7.53
N ARG A 87 -17.78 3.14 -8.58
CA ARG A 87 -18.04 1.69 -8.67
C ARG A 87 -16.82 0.93 -9.16
N ILE A 88 -16.66 -0.26 -8.63
CA ILE A 88 -15.72 -1.26 -9.16
C ILE A 88 -16.52 -2.22 -10.04
N LEU A 89 -16.02 -2.52 -11.23
CA LEU A 89 -16.68 -3.37 -12.22
C LEU A 89 -15.79 -4.56 -12.60
N ALA A 90 -16.41 -5.61 -13.09
CA ALA A 90 -15.65 -6.72 -13.68
C ALA A 90 -14.84 -6.22 -14.89
N GLY A 91 -13.57 -6.63 -14.97
CA GLY A 91 -12.62 -6.17 -15.97
C GLY A 91 -11.78 -4.97 -15.55
N ASP A 92 -12.09 -4.31 -14.43
CA ASP A 92 -11.26 -3.24 -13.91
C ASP A 92 -9.86 -3.73 -13.54
N GLU A 93 -8.87 -2.89 -13.83
CA GLU A 93 -7.49 -3.05 -13.36
C GLU A 93 -7.21 -2.05 -12.26
N ILE A 94 -6.88 -2.55 -11.09
CA ILE A 94 -6.75 -1.75 -9.86
C ILE A 94 -5.48 -2.11 -9.09
N ILE A 95 -4.95 -1.13 -8.36
CA ILE A 95 -3.84 -1.38 -7.44
C ILE A 95 -4.40 -1.86 -6.11
N VAL A 96 -3.88 -2.98 -5.62
CA VAL A 96 -4.27 -3.61 -4.36
C VAL A 96 -3.06 -3.99 -3.53
N GLN A 97 -3.24 -4.05 -2.22
CA GLN A 97 -2.22 -4.53 -1.28
C GLN A 97 -2.71 -5.79 -0.59
N MET A 98 -1.83 -6.77 -0.43
CA MET A 98 -2.16 -8.00 0.29
C MET A 98 -2.23 -7.76 1.79
N GLU A 99 -3.37 -8.05 2.41
CA GLU A 99 -3.57 -8.01 3.87
C GLU A 99 -3.38 -9.37 4.54
N LYS A 100 -3.75 -10.45 3.84
CA LYS A 100 -3.63 -11.81 4.35
C LYS A 100 -3.29 -12.76 3.22
N GLU A 101 -2.38 -13.67 3.47
CA GLU A 101 -2.06 -14.75 2.54
C GLU A 101 -3.19 -15.77 2.43
N ALA A 102 -3.18 -16.50 1.33
CA ALA A 102 -4.07 -17.64 1.14
C ALA A 102 -3.76 -18.73 2.18
N ILE A 103 -4.78 -19.26 2.83
CA ILE A 103 -4.63 -20.35 3.81
C ILE A 103 -5.56 -21.48 3.43
N ARG A 104 -4.98 -22.65 3.10
CA ARG A 104 -5.74 -23.84 2.68
C ARG A 104 -6.69 -23.53 1.52
N THR A 105 -8.01 -23.52 1.77
CA THR A 105 -9.06 -23.27 0.78
C THR A 105 -9.52 -21.82 0.72
N LYS A 106 -8.94 -20.94 1.56
CA LYS A 106 -9.31 -19.51 1.58
C LYS A 106 -8.39 -18.72 0.68
N ASP A 107 -8.99 -17.90 -0.18
CA ASP A 107 -8.24 -16.96 -1.03
C ASP A 107 -7.46 -15.94 -0.19
N ALA A 108 -6.36 -15.43 -0.74
CA ALA A 108 -5.65 -14.29 -0.19
C ALA A 108 -6.58 -13.07 -0.10
N VAL A 109 -6.45 -12.26 0.94
CA VAL A 109 -7.28 -11.06 1.16
C VAL A 109 -6.50 -9.83 0.81
N PHE A 110 -7.13 -8.94 0.06
CA PHE A 110 -6.57 -7.70 -0.45
C PHE A 110 -7.34 -6.48 0.01
N THR A 111 -6.70 -5.32 -0.07
CA THR A 111 -7.32 -4.02 0.18
C THR A 111 -6.92 -3.01 -0.90
N VAL A 112 -7.79 -2.04 -1.17
CA VAL A 112 -7.48 -0.84 -1.95
C VAL A 112 -6.92 0.29 -1.07
N ASN A 113 -6.96 0.15 0.25
CA ASN A 113 -6.36 1.08 1.19
C ASN A 113 -4.87 0.77 1.34
N LEU A 114 -4.08 1.31 0.42
CA LEU A 114 -2.63 1.09 0.43
C LEU A 114 -2.00 1.74 1.67
N SER A 115 -1.05 1.04 2.28
CA SER A 115 -0.36 1.48 3.48
C SER A 115 1.14 1.22 3.35
N LEU A 116 1.93 2.29 3.34
CA LEU A 116 3.38 2.24 3.30
C LEU A 116 3.93 2.63 4.66
N SER A 117 4.41 1.65 5.40
CA SER A 117 4.91 1.84 6.77
C SER A 117 6.38 2.22 6.78
N GLY A 118 6.69 3.40 7.30
CA GLY A 118 8.03 3.82 7.65
C GLY A 118 8.33 3.68 9.14
N LYS A 119 9.53 4.08 9.54
CA LYS A 119 9.97 4.00 10.94
C LYS A 119 9.13 4.86 11.89
N TYR A 120 8.70 6.03 11.44
CA TYR A 120 8.04 7.04 12.26
C TYR A 120 6.64 7.41 11.77
N CYS A 121 6.30 7.09 10.54
CA CYS A 121 5.02 7.43 9.92
C CYS A 121 4.51 6.31 9.03
N VAL A 122 3.23 6.38 8.73
CA VAL A 122 2.57 5.53 7.74
C VAL A 122 1.93 6.46 6.71
N VAL A 123 2.21 6.23 5.44
CA VAL A 123 1.54 6.91 4.33
C VAL A 123 0.44 5.99 3.80
N THR A 124 -0.76 6.51 3.64
CA THR A 124 -1.89 5.77 3.08
C THR A 124 -2.54 6.57 1.96
N ASN A 125 -3.19 5.89 1.02
CA ASN A 125 -4.02 6.53 0.01
C ASN A 125 -5.45 6.83 0.51
N ALA A 126 -5.76 6.52 1.75
CA ALA A 126 -7.03 6.91 2.37
C ALA A 126 -7.04 8.41 2.64
N ASN A 127 -8.18 9.03 2.30
CA ASN A 127 -8.46 10.46 2.42
C ASN A 127 -7.55 11.25 3.36
N SER A 128 -7.00 12.32 2.84
CA SER A 128 -6.01 13.31 3.29
C SER A 128 -6.09 13.85 4.74
N LYS A 129 -6.61 13.11 5.70
CA LYS A 129 -6.60 13.52 7.09
C LYS A 129 -5.32 13.05 7.77
N LYS A 130 -4.43 14.01 7.99
CA LYS A 130 -3.30 13.83 8.89
C LYS A 130 -3.79 13.39 10.26
N SER A 131 -3.30 12.28 10.74
CA SER A 131 -3.63 11.78 12.06
C SER A 131 -2.37 11.37 12.82
N VAL A 132 -2.40 11.59 14.13
CA VAL A 132 -1.35 11.11 15.02
C VAL A 132 -1.87 9.88 15.75
N SER A 133 -1.04 8.83 15.79
CA SER A 133 -1.38 7.57 16.44
C SER A 133 -1.92 7.78 17.87
N ASN A 134 -2.92 6.99 18.24
CA ASN A 134 -3.45 6.99 19.61
C ASN A 134 -2.44 6.53 20.67
N LYS A 135 -1.36 5.87 20.25
CA LYS A 135 -0.25 5.47 21.11
C LYS A 135 0.64 6.64 21.54
N VAL A 136 0.58 7.78 20.83
CA VAL A 136 1.31 9.00 21.20
C VAL A 136 0.58 9.72 22.31
N SER A 137 1.31 10.12 23.35
CA SER A 137 0.73 10.86 24.48
C SER A 137 0.14 12.20 24.03
N LYS A 138 -0.91 12.65 24.72
CA LYS A 138 -1.66 13.86 24.37
C LYS A 138 -0.77 15.12 24.26
N ASN A 139 0.26 15.22 25.10
CA ASN A 139 1.17 16.36 25.14
C ASN A 139 1.95 16.56 23.82
N TYR A 140 2.25 15.48 23.10
CA TYR A 140 2.99 15.53 21.84
C TYR A 140 2.11 15.55 20.59
N LYS A 141 0.82 15.19 20.69
CA LYS A 141 -0.07 15.12 19.54
C LYS A 141 -0.20 16.44 18.79
N ASN A 142 -0.42 17.54 19.53
CA ASN A 142 -0.60 18.85 18.92
C ASN A 142 0.67 19.33 18.20
N ALA A 143 1.83 19.15 18.83
CA ALA A 143 3.11 19.48 18.21
C ALA A 143 3.37 18.68 16.94
N LEU A 144 3.13 17.36 16.96
CA LEU A 144 3.30 16.49 15.79
C LEU A 144 2.32 16.83 14.66
N GLN A 145 1.07 17.16 14.97
CA GLN A 145 0.08 17.58 13.95
C GLN A 145 0.50 18.86 13.21
N GLN A 146 1.17 19.78 13.91
CA GLN A 146 1.68 21.02 13.31
C GLN A 146 2.95 20.78 12.45
N THR A 147 3.73 19.77 12.79
CA THR A 147 4.99 19.47 12.10
C THR A 147 4.78 18.76 10.76
N ILE A 148 3.66 18.07 10.57
CA ILE A 148 3.35 17.37 9.32
C ILE A 148 2.97 18.40 8.25
N PRO A 149 3.65 18.47 7.10
CA PRO A 149 3.35 19.42 6.01
C PRO A 149 1.89 19.34 5.55
N ALA A 150 1.33 20.45 5.06
CA ALA A 150 -0.08 20.50 4.64
C ALA A 150 -0.34 19.70 3.37
N ASP A 151 0.64 19.60 2.49
CA ASP A 151 0.55 18.96 1.17
C ASP A 151 1.65 17.89 1.04
N THR A 152 1.25 16.67 1.01
CA THR A 152 2.06 15.52 0.54
C THR A 152 1.24 14.70 -0.43
#